data_eb1dc4610a08c28edcce4f8a46275b32
#
_entry.id   eb1dc4610a08c28edcce4f8a46275b32
#
_cell.length_a   1.000
_cell.length_b   1.000
_cell.length_c   1.000
_cell.angle_alpha   90.00
_cell.angle_beta   90.00
_cell.angle_gamma   90.00
#
_symmetry.space_group_name_H-M   'P 1'
#
loop_
_entity.id
_entity.type
_entity.pdbx_description
1 polymer ?
#
loop_
_entity_poly.entity_id
_entity_poly.type
_entity_poly.pdbx_seq_one_letter_code
_entity_poly.pdbx_strand_id
1 'polypeptide(L)'
;WNKGKGAAVRAGVQEANGSVIAFTDADLAYNPRQVLELATLVESGYDMVVGSRQHIETKNLVRAGRFREIGGRLINIATSGLLLGHYRDTQCGLKAFKSQVAKSLFAAGTLDGFSFDVELFHLAERWNLSLMEVPVEVENSQRSSVSAFRDGIFLLLDLIRIRQRARRGAYPESGIAQISSSTH
;
A
#
# COMPACT_ATOMS: atom_id res chain seq x y z
N TRP A 1 -8.68 -0.22 -21.14
CA TRP A 1 -8.14 -1.57 -20.88
C TRP A 1 -7.76 -1.68 -19.41
N ASN A 2 -8.26 -2.71 -18.74
CA ASN A 2 -7.91 -3.00 -17.36
C ASN A 2 -6.43 -3.45 -17.29
N LYS A 3 -5.57 -2.62 -16.70
CA LYS A 3 -4.13 -2.89 -16.51
C LYS A 3 -3.82 -3.43 -15.10
N GLY A 4 -4.81 -3.51 -14.22
CA GLY A 4 -4.67 -3.94 -12.84
C GLY A 4 -4.92 -2.84 -11.80
N LYS A 5 -5.02 -3.25 -10.53
CA LYS A 5 -5.34 -2.36 -9.39
C LYS A 5 -4.28 -1.26 -9.24
N GLY A 6 -2.99 -1.62 -9.28
CA GLY A 6 -1.90 -0.66 -9.13
C GLY A 6 -1.91 0.42 -10.21
N ALA A 7 -2.17 0.04 -11.48
CA ALA A 7 -2.29 0.99 -12.57
C ALA A 7 -3.47 1.95 -12.38
N ALA A 8 -4.62 1.46 -11.91
CA ALA A 8 -5.79 2.30 -11.65
C ALA A 8 -5.54 3.29 -10.52
N VAL A 9 -4.96 2.84 -9.41
CA VAL A 9 -4.61 3.72 -8.28
C VAL A 9 -3.57 4.75 -8.70
N ARG A 10 -2.54 4.35 -9.47
CA ARG A 10 -1.53 5.28 -10.01
C ARG A 10 -2.15 6.38 -10.83
N ALA A 11 -3.07 6.05 -11.74
CA ALA A 11 -3.78 7.04 -12.55
C ALA A 11 -4.55 8.04 -11.67
N GLY A 12 -5.30 7.56 -10.66
CA GLY A 12 -6.02 8.42 -9.73
C GLY A 12 -5.11 9.33 -8.91
N VAL A 13 -3.96 8.81 -8.44
CA VAL A 13 -2.97 9.58 -7.68
C VAL A 13 -2.36 10.71 -8.53
N GLN A 14 -2.09 10.46 -9.81
CA GLN A 14 -1.52 11.48 -10.70
C GLN A 14 -2.51 12.64 -10.97
N GLU A 15 -3.80 12.35 -11.06
CA GLU A 15 -4.86 13.35 -11.28
C GLU A 15 -5.27 14.09 -9.98
N ALA A 16 -4.97 13.54 -8.81
CA ALA A 16 -5.34 14.14 -7.53
C ALA A 16 -4.56 15.43 -7.25
N ASN A 17 -5.27 16.47 -6.74
CA ASN A 17 -4.71 17.80 -6.51
C ASN A 17 -4.75 18.26 -5.03
N GLY A 18 -5.23 17.41 -4.11
CA GLY A 18 -5.24 17.71 -2.67
C GLY A 18 -3.85 17.71 -2.04
N SER A 19 -3.68 18.32 -0.87
CA SER A 19 -2.47 18.24 -0.05
C SER A 19 -2.24 16.84 0.51
N VAL A 20 -3.32 16.11 0.75
CA VAL A 20 -3.35 14.70 1.15
C VAL A 20 -4.05 13.91 0.05
N ILE A 21 -3.47 12.79 -0.34
CA ILE A 21 -4.05 11.83 -1.27
C ILE A 21 -4.34 10.55 -0.49
N ALA A 22 -5.60 10.12 -0.50
CA ALA A 22 -6.00 8.87 0.12
C ALA A 22 -6.78 8.02 -0.88
N PHE A 23 -6.70 6.70 -0.72
CA PHE A 23 -7.52 5.77 -1.48
C PHE A 23 -8.02 4.62 -0.60
N THR A 24 -9.11 4.02 -1.04
CA THR A 24 -9.69 2.83 -0.43
C THR A 24 -10.15 1.86 -1.52
N ASP A 25 -10.37 0.60 -1.14
CA ASP A 25 -10.95 -0.40 -2.04
C ASP A 25 -12.39 -0.04 -2.41
N ALA A 26 -12.77 -0.28 -3.67
CA ALA A 26 -14.09 0.09 -4.20
C ALA A 26 -15.23 -0.79 -3.67
N ASP A 27 -14.93 -1.87 -2.96
CA ASP A 27 -15.90 -2.77 -2.33
C ASP A 27 -16.49 -2.22 -1.02
N LEU A 28 -16.02 -1.02 -0.60
CA LEU A 28 -16.42 -0.36 0.64
C LEU A 28 -16.22 -1.26 1.87
N ALA A 29 -15.13 -2.01 1.89
CA ALA A 29 -14.77 -2.86 3.04
C ALA A 29 -14.51 -2.04 4.31
N TYR A 30 -14.18 -0.76 4.14
CA TYR A 30 -13.86 0.17 5.22
C TYR A 30 -14.84 1.34 5.23
N ASN A 31 -15.22 1.79 6.42
CA ASN A 31 -16.06 2.97 6.56
C ASN A 31 -15.34 4.21 5.99
N PRO A 32 -15.99 5.03 5.15
CA PRO A 32 -15.38 6.23 4.59
C PRO A 32 -14.82 7.22 5.63
N ARG A 33 -15.32 7.21 6.86
CA ARG A 33 -14.78 8.04 7.95
C ARG A 33 -13.33 7.71 8.28
N GLN A 34 -12.93 6.46 8.13
CA GLN A 34 -11.55 6.04 8.37
C GLN A 34 -10.57 6.68 7.38
N VAL A 35 -11.02 7.02 6.16
CA VAL A 35 -10.20 7.78 5.20
C VAL A 35 -9.83 9.15 5.78
N LEU A 36 -10.78 9.82 6.43
CA LEU A 36 -10.54 11.12 7.07
C LEU A 36 -9.60 11.01 8.28
N GLU A 37 -9.71 9.93 9.05
CA GLU A 37 -8.82 9.66 10.18
C GLU A 37 -7.36 9.50 9.71
N LEU A 38 -7.13 8.72 8.63
CA LEU A 38 -5.81 8.59 8.05
C LEU A 38 -5.30 9.94 7.49
N ALA A 39 -6.17 10.71 6.85
CA ALA A 39 -5.81 12.03 6.31
C ALA A 39 -5.35 12.98 7.43
N THR A 40 -6.04 13.00 8.57
CA THR A 40 -5.67 13.81 9.74
C THR A 40 -4.27 13.44 10.26
N LEU A 41 -3.93 12.16 10.27
CA LEU A 41 -2.59 11.70 10.69
C LEU A 41 -1.51 12.12 9.69
N VAL A 42 -1.79 12.11 8.40
CA VAL A 42 -0.88 12.67 7.39
C VAL A 42 -0.68 14.17 7.60
N GLU A 43 -1.74 14.91 7.89
CA GLU A 43 -1.67 16.34 8.19
C GLU A 43 -0.88 16.63 9.49
N SER A 44 -0.90 15.70 10.45
CA SER A 44 -0.10 15.79 11.67
C SER A 44 1.40 15.55 11.46
N GLY A 45 1.83 15.13 10.26
CA GLY A 45 3.24 15.06 9.89
C GLY A 45 3.71 13.77 9.25
N TYR A 46 2.96 12.67 9.33
CA TYR A 46 3.35 11.41 8.70
C TYR A 46 3.35 11.52 7.17
N ASP A 47 4.32 10.88 6.52
CA ASP A 47 4.43 10.85 5.07
C ASP A 47 3.45 9.87 4.43
N MET A 48 3.22 8.75 5.14
CA MET A 48 2.32 7.67 4.73
C MET A 48 1.62 7.09 5.96
N VAL A 49 0.30 6.92 5.88
CA VAL A 49 -0.50 6.24 6.91
C VAL A 49 -1.29 5.12 6.24
N VAL A 50 -1.26 3.94 6.82
CA VAL A 50 -1.88 2.74 6.26
C VAL A 50 -2.77 2.06 7.29
N GLY A 51 -3.91 1.58 6.84
CA GLY A 51 -4.73 0.71 7.65
C GLY A 51 -4.07 -0.67 7.81
N SER A 52 -4.32 -1.34 8.93
CA SER A 52 -3.84 -2.69 9.18
C SER A 52 -4.98 -3.56 9.73
N ARG A 53 -5.34 -4.59 8.99
CA ARG A 53 -6.33 -5.59 9.42
C ARG A 53 -5.78 -6.53 10.48
N GLN A 54 -4.47 -6.51 10.68
CA GLN A 54 -3.75 -7.33 11.64
C GLN A 54 -3.25 -6.52 12.84
N HIS A 55 -3.65 -5.25 12.95
CA HIS A 55 -3.38 -4.46 14.14
C HIS A 55 -4.14 -5.05 15.35
N ILE A 56 -3.54 -4.99 16.55
CA ILE A 56 -4.13 -5.59 17.77
C ILE A 56 -5.49 -5.00 18.12
N GLU A 57 -5.73 -3.75 17.76
CA GLU A 57 -6.98 -3.03 18.03
C GLU A 57 -7.97 -3.07 16.85
N THR A 58 -7.63 -3.78 15.76
CA THR A 58 -8.52 -3.89 14.59
C THR A 58 -9.80 -4.64 14.95
N LYS A 59 -10.93 -4.04 14.62
CA LYS A 59 -12.25 -4.64 14.80
C LYS A 59 -12.71 -5.28 13.49
N ASN A 60 -12.70 -6.60 13.47
CA ASN A 60 -13.26 -7.38 12.37
C ASN A 60 -14.75 -7.65 12.65
N LEU A 61 -15.64 -6.88 12.08
CA LEU A 61 -17.09 -7.07 12.19
C LEU A 61 -17.56 -8.30 11.40
N VAL A 62 -16.75 -8.75 10.43
CA VAL A 62 -17.02 -9.93 9.62
C VAL A 62 -15.84 -10.91 9.73
N ARG A 63 -16.13 -12.15 10.14
CA ARG A 63 -15.11 -13.21 10.22
C ARG A 63 -14.58 -13.57 8.84
N ALA A 64 -13.28 -13.41 8.63
CA ALA A 64 -12.61 -13.93 7.45
C ALA A 64 -12.58 -15.47 7.51
N GLY A 65 -12.76 -16.13 6.36
CA GLY A 65 -12.63 -17.58 6.29
C GLY A 65 -11.19 -18.03 6.61
N ARG A 66 -11.03 -19.16 7.31
CA ARG A 66 -9.71 -19.71 7.77
C ARG A 66 -8.65 -19.78 6.66
N PHE A 67 -9.04 -20.13 5.43
CA PHE A 67 -8.13 -20.19 4.28
C PHE A 67 -7.57 -18.80 3.90
N ARG A 68 -8.36 -17.74 4.07
CA ARG A 68 -7.92 -16.36 3.81
C ARG A 68 -6.94 -15.88 4.87
N GLU A 69 -7.14 -16.24 6.13
CA GLU A 69 -6.20 -15.93 7.22
C GLU A 69 -4.84 -16.60 7.01
N ILE A 70 -4.83 -17.87 6.63
CA ILE A 70 -3.60 -18.62 6.34
C ILE A 70 -2.88 -18.02 5.13
N GLY A 71 -3.61 -17.73 4.05
CA GLY A 71 -3.05 -17.08 2.86
C GLY A 71 -2.45 -15.70 3.18
N GLY A 72 -3.14 -14.87 3.97
CA GLY A 72 -2.64 -13.58 4.41
C GLY A 72 -1.38 -13.67 5.27
N ARG A 73 -1.28 -14.67 6.16
CA ARG A 73 -0.07 -14.90 6.97
C ARG A 73 1.12 -15.32 6.12
N LEU A 74 0.92 -16.20 5.14
CA LEU A 74 1.99 -16.62 4.21
C LEU A 74 2.49 -15.45 3.37
N ILE A 75 1.60 -14.60 2.91
CA ILE A 75 1.93 -13.36 2.20
C ILE A 75 2.76 -12.44 3.09
N ASN A 76 2.37 -12.24 4.34
CA ASN A 76 3.11 -11.39 5.27
C ASN A 76 4.50 -11.95 5.58
N ILE A 77 4.65 -13.27 5.73
CA ILE A 77 5.96 -13.90 5.92
C ILE A 77 6.84 -13.69 4.69
N ALA A 78 6.30 -13.86 3.48
CA ALA A 78 7.04 -13.64 2.25
C ALA A 78 7.44 -12.17 2.06
N THR A 79 6.55 -11.23 2.40
CA THR A 79 6.83 -9.79 2.31
C THR A 79 7.81 -9.32 3.37
N SER A 80 7.75 -9.85 4.60
CA SER A 80 8.70 -9.51 5.68
C SER A 80 10.14 -9.88 5.35
N GLY A 81 10.36 -10.90 4.50
CA GLY A 81 11.68 -11.24 3.99
C GLY A 81 12.24 -10.25 2.95
N LEU A 82 11.40 -9.40 2.36
CA LEU A 82 11.80 -8.36 1.42
C LEU A 82 11.95 -7.00 2.10
N LEU A 83 11.03 -6.68 3.00
CA LEU A 83 10.93 -5.40 3.70
C LEU A 83 11.80 -5.45 4.97
N LEU A 84 12.48 -4.35 5.28
CA LEU A 84 13.27 -4.19 6.50
C LEU A 84 12.37 -3.92 7.72
N GLY A 85 11.22 -3.30 7.51
CA GLY A 85 10.22 -3.02 8.54
C GLY A 85 9.33 -4.22 8.86
N HIS A 86 8.89 -4.30 10.10
CA HIS A 86 7.94 -5.33 10.57
C HIS A 86 6.50 -4.86 10.36
N TYR A 87 6.08 -4.74 9.10
CA TYR A 87 4.71 -4.36 8.78
C TYR A 87 3.75 -5.52 8.99
N ARG A 88 2.63 -5.23 9.63
CA ARG A 88 1.60 -6.24 9.94
C ARG A 88 0.71 -6.55 8.75
N ASP A 89 0.39 -5.53 7.94
CA ASP A 89 -0.49 -5.68 6.78
C ASP A 89 -0.11 -4.72 5.65
N THR A 90 0.70 -5.19 4.71
CA THR A 90 1.10 -4.39 3.54
C THR A 90 -0.01 -4.22 2.50
N GLN A 91 -1.03 -5.08 2.51
CA GLN A 91 -2.06 -5.16 1.47
C GLN A 91 -3.43 -4.61 1.91
N CYS A 92 -3.51 -3.90 3.03
CA CYS A 92 -4.74 -3.19 3.40
C CYS A 92 -5.06 -2.13 2.35
N GLY A 93 -6.27 -2.17 1.81
CA GLY A 93 -6.70 -1.25 0.75
C GLY A 93 -6.97 0.18 1.18
N LEU A 94 -6.75 0.53 2.45
CA LEU A 94 -6.94 1.87 2.99
C LEU A 94 -5.59 2.53 3.28
N LYS A 95 -5.24 3.58 2.53
CA LYS A 95 -3.96 4.29 2.65
C LYS A 95 -4.13 5.78 2.39
N ALA A 96 -3.33 6.59 3.09
CA ALA A 96 -3.23 8.03 2.91
C ALA A 96 -1.77 8.49 2.87
N PHE A 97 -1.49 9.56 2.14
CA PHE A 97 -0.14 10.06 1.90
C PHE A 97 -0.14 11.58 1.80
N LYS A 98 0.98 12.22 2.12
CA LYS A 98 1.25 13.56 1.60
C LYS A 98 1.24 13.52 0.07
N SER A 99 0.64 14.52 -0.57
CA SER A 99 0.46 14.53 -2.03
C SER A 99 1.76 14.32 -2.80
N GLN A 100 2.82 15.02 -2.43
CA GLN A 100 4.13 14.90 -3.08
C GLN A 100 4.72 13.49 -2.90
N VAL A 101 4.57 12.91 -1.71
CA VAL A 101 5.02 11.54 -1.41
C VAL A 101 4.27 10.52 -2.26
N ALA A 102 2.93 10.62 -2.33
CA ALA A 102 2.13 9.75 -3.18
C ALA A 102 2.58 9.81 -4.64
N LYS A 103 2.65 11.01 -5.21
CA LYS A 103 3.04 11.21 -6.61
C LYS A 103 4.43 10.63 -6.90
N SER A 104 5.39 10.84 -6.00
CA SER A 104 6.75 10.30 -6.14
C SER A 104 6.79 8.78 -6.04
N LEU A 105 6.12 8.19 -5.05
CA LEU A 105 6.06 6.74 -4.86
C LEU A 105 5.42 6.05 -6.06
N PHE A 106 4.28 6.57 -6.55
CA PHE A 106 3.58 5.99 -7.69
C PHE A 106 4.27 6.26 -9.04
N ALA A 107 5.07 7.30 -9.16
CA ALA A 107 5.93 7.52 -10.33
C ALA A 107 7.12 6.56 -10.37
N ALA A 108 7.70 6.22 -9.22
CA ALA A 108 8.81 5.27 -9.11
C ALA A 108 8.36 3.81 -9.16
N GLY A 109 7.13 3.53 -8.70
CA GLY A 109 6.54 2.19 -8.71
C GLY A 109 6.25 1.70 -10.14
N THR A 110 6.42 0.41 -10.36
CA THR A 110 6.32 -0.23 -11.69
C THR A 110 5.31 -1.35 -11.77
N LEU A 111 4.84 -1.83 -10.63
CA LEU A 111 3.89 -2.93 -10.58
C LEU A 111 2.46 -2.41 -10.77
N ASP A 112 1.73 -3.03 -11.69
CA ASP A 112 0.37 -2.66 -12.04
C ASP A 112 -0.68 -3.55 -11.36
N GLY A 113 -0.28 -4.73 -10.88
CA GLY A 113 -1.13 -5.71 -10.20
C GLY A 113 -1.35 -5.42 -8.72
N PHE A 114 -1.75 -6.45 -7.97
CA PHE A 114 -1.99 -6.35 -6.52
C PHE A 114 -0.72 -6.16 -5.69
N SER A 115 0.44 -6.54 -6.23
CA SER A 115 1.73 -6.43 -5.54
C SER A 115 2.27 -4.98 -5.48
N PHE A 116 1.61 -4.01 -6.12
CA PHE A 116 2.01 -2.61 -6.07
C PHE A 116 2.11 -2.09 -4.64
N ASP A 117 1.25 -2.56 -3.75
CA ASP A 117 1.26 -2.19 -2.34
C ASP A 117 2.61 -2.52 -1.69
N VAL A 118 3.16 -3.71 -1.93
CA VAL A 118 4.46 -4.11 -1.38
C VAL A 118 5.61 -3.28 -1.96
N GLU A 119 5.53 -2.92 -3.25
CA GLU A 119 6.51 -2.03 -3.88
C GLU A 119 6.49 -0.65 -3.25
N LEU A 120 5.32 -0.10 -2.90
CA LEU A 120 5.21 1.18 -2.19
C LEU A 120 5.88 1.15 -0.81
N PHE A 121 5.67 0.08 -0.03
CA PHE A 121 6.34 -0.09 1.26
C PHE A 121 7.85 -0.17 1.10
N HIS A 122 8.33 -0.94 0.12
CA HIS A 122 9.76 -1.02 -0.18
C HIS A 122 10.37 0.34 -0.53
N LEU A 123 9.68 1.14 -1.35
CA LEU A 123 10.12 2.49 -1.68
C LEU A 123 10.07 3.43 -0.48
N ALA A 124 9.02 3.33 0.35
CA ALA A 124 8.89 4.12 1.57
C ALA A 124 10.05 3.87 2.55
N GLU A 125 10.45 2.60 2.75
CA GLU A 125 11.62 2.25 3.54
C GLU A 125 12.91 2.79 2.93
N ARG A 126 13.11 2.58 1.63
CA ARG A 126 14.31 3.04 0.93
C ARG A 126 14.48 4.55 1.00
N TRP A 127 13.40 5.30 1.00
CA TRP A 127 13.41 6.77 1.10
C TRP A 127 13.30 7.28 2.54
N ASN A 128 13.32 6.37 3.53
CA ASN A 128 13.22 6.68 4.96
C ASN A 128 12.00 7.55 5.30
N LEU A 129 10.84 7.24 4.69
CA LEU A 129 9.60 7.96 4.94
C LEU A 129 9.02 7.60 6.31
N SER A 130 8.40 8.58 6.96
CA SER A 130 7.64 8.34 8.18
C SER A 130 6.33 7.63 7.87
N LEU A 131 6.24 6.34 8.25
CA LEU A 131 5.09 5.48 8.01
C LEU A 131 4.43 5.08 9.33
N MET A 132 3.10 5.15 9.38
CA MET A 132 2.29 4.70 10.51
C MET A 132 1.25 3.67 10.07
N GLU A 133 1.16 2.56 10.81
CA GLU A 133 0.05 1.59 10.72
C GLU A 133 -1.01 1.91 11.76
N VAL A 134 -2.29 1.93 11.35
CA VAL A 134 -3.42 2.17 12.24
C VAL A 134 -4.44 1.02 12.18
N PRO A 135 -5.15 0.74 13.28
CA PRO A 135 -6.23 -0.24 13.27
C PRO A 135 -7.34 0.19 12.31
N VAL A 136 -8.06 -0.77 11.76
CA VAL A 136 -9.21 -0.51 10.90
C VAL A 136 -10.45 -1.27 11.37
N GLU A 137 -11.62 -0.75 11.05
CA GLU A 137 -12.89 -1.47 11.18
C GLU A 137 -13.27 -2.02 9.81
N VAL A 138 -13.40 -3.34 9.70
CA VAL A 138 -13.75 -4.02 8.45
C VAL A 138 -15.24 -4.34 8.49
N GLU A 139 -16.02 -3.62 7.69
CA GLU A 139 -17.49 -3.75 7.64
C GLU A 139 -17.94 -4.79 6.62
N ASN A 140 -17.22 -4.94 5.52
CA ASN A 140 -17.60 -5.83 4.43
C ASN A 140 -16.39 -6.59 3.87
N SER A 141 -16.43 -7.93 3.94
CA SER A 141 -15.35 -8.76 3.41
C SER A 141 -15.82 -9.78 2.36
N GLN A 142 -17.05 -9.65 1.87
CA GLN A 142 -17.73 -10.75 1.16
C GLN A 142 -17.34 -10.93 -0.31
N ARG A 143 -16.65 -9.99 -0.96
CA ARG A 143 -16.33 -10.09 -2.40
C ARG A 143 -14.84 -9.93 -2.67
N SER A 144 -14.06 -10.97 -2.36
CA SER A 144 -12.72 -11.07 -2.93
C SER A 144 -12.77 -11.98 -4.15
N SER A 145 -12.59 -11.43 -5.34
CA SER A 145 -12.37 -12.17 -6.59
C SER A 145 -10.94 -12.74 -6.69
N VAL A 146 -10.17 -12.65 -5.60
CA VAL A 146 -8.77 -13.06 -5.51
C VAL A 146 -8.69 -14.58 -5.34
N SER A 147 -8.10 -15.28 -6.30
CA SER A 147 -7.74 -16.67 -6.17
C SER A 147 -6.46 -16.79 -5.33
N ALA A 148 -6.60 -17.13 -4.05
CA ALA A 148 -5.50 -17.12 -3.07
C ALA A 148 -4.24 -17.89 -3.54
N PHE A 149 -4.38 -18.94 -4.31
CA PHE A 149 -3.26 -19.73 -4.81
C PHE A 149 -2.56 -19.06 -6.00
N ARG A 150 -3.32 -18.64 -7.02
CA ARG A 150 -2.77 -18.01 -8.22
C ARG A 150 -2.15 -16.65 -7.90
N ASP A 151 -2.83 -15.87 -7.09
CA ASP A 151 -2.38 -14.52 -6.74
C ASP A 151 -1.18 -14.58 -5.77
N GLY A 152 -1.09 -15.62 -4.94
CA GLY A 152 0.09 -15.91 -4.13
C GLY A 152 1.35 -16.18 -4.95
N ILE A 153 1.25 -16.95 -6.06
CA ILE A 153 2.37 -17.18 -6.97
C ILE A 153 2.80 -15.90 -7.66
N PHE A 154 1.85 -15.10 -8.18
CA PHE A 154 2.16 -13.81 -8.79
C PHE A 154 2.84 -12.85 -7.81
N LEU A 155 2.37 -12.82 -6.56
CA LEU A 155 3.00 -12.03 -5.51
C LEU A 155 4.45 -12.45 -5.29
N LEU A 156 4.75 -13.75 -5.18
CA LEU A 156 6.12 -14.23 -5.01
C LEU A 156 7.02 -13.84 -6.18
N LEU A 157 6.53 -13.94 -7.41
CA LEU A 157 7.28 -13.49 -8.60
C LEU A 157 7.54 -11.97 -8.56
N ASP A 158 6.56 -11.19 -8.14
CA ASP A 158 6.71 -9.74 -8.02
C ASP A 158 7.67 -9.36 -6.89
N LEU A 159 7.67 -10.08 -5.76
CA LEU A 159 8.68 -9.91 -4.70
C LEU A 159 10.11 -10.12 -5.21
N ILE A 160 10.29 -11.16 -6.03
CA ILE A 160 11.59 -11.42 -6.68
C ILE A 160 11.96 -10.27 -7.63
N ARG A 161 11.00 -9.76 -8.41
CA ARG A 161 11.21 -8.61 -9.31
C ARG A 161 11.61 -7.35 -8.55
N ILE A 162 10.89 -7.01 -7.46
CA ILE A 162 11.22 -5.88 -6.59
C ILE A 162 12.67 -6.01 -6.08
N ARG A 163 13.03 -7.19 -5.55
CA ARG A 163 14.38 -7.44 -5.02
C ARG A 163 15.47 -7.34 -6.08
N GLN A 164 15.22 -7.87 -7.29
CA GLN A 164 16.17 -7.75 -8.40
C GLN A 164 16.34 -6.30 -8.85
N ARG A 165 15.25 -5.54 -8.96
CA ARG A 165 15.29 -4.11 -9.29
C ARG A 165 16.04 -3.29 -8.25
N ALA A 166 15.77 -3.56 -6.97
CA ALA A 166 16.48 -2.91 -5.86
C ALA A 166 17.99 -3.16 -5.91
N ARG A 167 18.42 -4.42 -6.17
CA ARG A 167 19.83 -4.79 -6.28
C ARG A 167 20.52 -4.17 -7.51
N ARG A 168 19.77 -3.93 -8.59
CA ARG A 168 20.30 -3.28 -9.81
C ARG A 168 20.32 -1.76 -9.73
N GLY A 169 19.90 -1.17 -8.60
CA GLY A 169 19.79 0.29 -8.47
C GLY A 169 18.72 0.92 -9.38
N ALA A 170 17.73 0.13 -9.82
CA ALA A 170 16.72 0.59 -10.78
C ALA A 170 15.63 1.47 -10.12
N TYR A 171 15.59 1.57 -8.81
CA TYR A 171 14.76 2.53 -8.11
C TYR A 171 15.53 3.81 -7.80
N PRO A 172 14.91 5.00 -7.91
CA PRO A 172 15.57 6.25 -7.56
C PRO A 172 15.97 6.27 -6.08
N GLU A 173 17.11 6.89 -5.77
CA GLU A 173 17.65 6.95 -4.40
C GLU A 173 16.83 7.85 -3.49
N SER A 174 16.21 8.93 -4.05
CA SER A 174 15.23 9.76 -3.34
C SER A 174 14.19 10.29 -4.32
N GLY A 175 12.91 10.12 -4.02
CA GLY A 175 11.83 10.66 -4.86
C GLY A 175 11.46 12.10 -4.53
N ILE A 176 11.85 12.60 -3.34
CA ILE A 176 11.38 13.89 -2.81
C ILE A 176 12.30 15.05 -3.20
N ALA A 177 13.59 14.78 -3.43
CA ALA A 177 14.57 15.82 -3.76
C ALA A 177 14.41 16.41 -5.18
N GLN A 178 13.73 15.72 -6.11
CA GLN A 178 13.50 16.22 -7.46
C GLN A 178 12.33 17.19 -7.59
N ILE A 179 11.45 17.27 -6.60
CA ILE A 179 10.24 18.11 -6.66
C ILE A 179 10.53 19.52 -6.12
N SER A 180 11.47 19.68 -5.21
CA SER A 180 11.88 21.01 -4.70
C SER A 180 12.71 21.84 -5.71
N SER A 181 13.24 21.24 -6.74
CA SER A 181 14.03 21.93 -7.77
C SER A 181 13.22 22.40 -9.00
N SER A 182 11.94 22.02 -9.10
CA SER A 182 11.08 22.40 -10.23
C SER A 182 10.06 23.51 -9.90
N THR A 183 10.17 24.14 -8.73
CA THR A 183 9.28 25.23 -8.29
C THR A 183 10.08 26.53 -8.12
N HIS A 184 10.93 26.85 -9.10
CA HIS A 184 11.53 28.20 -9.25
C HIS A 184 11.30 28.68 -10.66
#